data_1fa4c20d34805ba1b2e28faed38cfcfa
#
_entry.id   1fa4c20d34805ba1b2e28faed38cfcfa
#
_cell.length_a   1.000
_cell.length_b   1.000
_cell.length_c   1.000
_cell.angle_alpha   90.00
_cell.angle_beta   90.00
_cell.angle_gamma   90.00
#
_symmetry.space_group_name_H-M   'P 1'
#
loop_
_entity.id
_entity.type
_entity.pdbx_description
1 polymer ?
#
loop_
_entity_poly.entity_id
_entity_poly.type
_entity_poly.pdbx_seq_one_letter_code
_entity_poly.pdbx_strand_id
1 'polypeptide(L)'
;MQPDEDTPFGRHLKEVTKYLNIGIPSITGTYNATLPEEESWKIQVHIPGRTFVPVTEPIRLVFEAPTWSLGKSMAAHIAMGRIGEVYRNDLKDTIYQICGR
;
A
#
# COMPACT_ATOMS: atom_id res chain seq x y z
N MET A 1 -8.18 3.40 -8.23
CA MET A 1 -7.12 4.40 -8.43
C MET A 1 -5.77 3.75 -8.20
N GLN A 2 -4.81 4.06 -9.05
CA GLN A 2 -3.47 3.50 -8.97
C GLN A 2 -2.63 4.27 -7.94
N PRO A 3 -1.60 3.62 -7.36
CA PRO A 3 -0.64 4.36 -6.55
C PRO A 3 -0.01 5.48 -7.36
N ASP A 4 0.34 6.55 -6.66
CA ASP A 4 0.94 7.70 -7.31
C ASP A 4 2.40 7.41 -7.64
N GLU A 5 2.72 7.31 -8.93
CA GLU A 5 4.06 6.99 -9.38
C GLU A 5 5.03 8.16 -9.25
N ASP A 6 4.50 9.35 -8.96
CA ASP A 6 5.36 10.51 -8.77
C ASP A 6 6.06 10.49 -7.43
N THR A 7 5.64 9.62 -6.51
CA THR A 7 6.30 9.51 -5.23
C THR A 7 7.26 8.33 -5.22
N PRO A 8 8.38 8.42 -4.48
CA PRO A 8 9.31 7.29 -4.38
C PRO A 8 8.64 6.04 -3.82
N PHE A 9 7.77 6.20 -2.82
CA PHE A 9 7.09 5.05 -2.24
C PHE A 9 6.11 4.42 -3.22
N GLY A 10 5.42 5.24 -4.02
CA GLY A 10 4.49 4.70 -4.99
C GLY A 10 5.19 3.86 -6.05
N ARG A 11 6.32 4.36 -6.56
CA ARG A 11 7.10 3.61 -7.54
C ARG A 11 7.67 2.32 -6.96
N HIS A 12 8.22 2.42 -5.76
CA HIS A 12 8.81 1.26 -5.10
C HIS A 12 7.75 0.20 -4.82
N LEU A 13 6.57 0.63 -4.37
CA LEU A 13 5.46 -0.27 -4.11
C LEU A 13 5.07 -1.03 -5.38
N LYS A 14 5.02 -0.32 -6.52
CA LYS A 14 4.65 -0.93 -7.78
C LYS A 14 5.68 -1.97 -8.22
N GLU A 15 6.96 -1.66 -8.05
CA GLU A 15 8.03 -2.60 -8.39
C GLU A 15 8.01 -3.84 -7.51
N VAL A 16 7.80 -3.66 -6.22
CA VAL A 16 7.79 -4.78 -5.29
C VAL A 16 6.61 -5.71 -5.58
N THR A 17 5.43 -5.14 -5.84
CA THR A 17 4.27 -5.98 -6.14
C THR A 17 4.45 -6.73 -7.46
N LYS A 18 5.14 -6.12 -8.42
CA LYS A 18 5.44 -6.80 -9.68
C LYS A 18 6.42 -7.96 -9.44
N TYR A 19 7.42 -7.74 -8.62
CA TYR A 19 8.39 -8.78 -8.26
C TYR A 19 7.70 -9.96 -7.59
N LEU A 20 6.74 -9.68 -6.70
CA LEU A 20 6.03 -10.71 -5.96
C LEU A 20 4.93 -11.38 -6.78
N ASN A 21 4.63 -10.87 -7.95
CA ASN A 21 3.55 -11.39 -8.80
C ASN A 21 2.18 -11.30 -8.14
N ILE A 22 1.97 -10.24 -7.41
CA ILE A 22 0.64 -9.92 -6.90
C ILE A 22 0.09 -8.77 -7.74
N GLY A 23 -1.21 -8.54 -7.64
CA GLY A 23 -1.84 -7.50 -8.45
C GLY A 23 -1.37 -6.10 -8.07
N ILE A 24 -1.70 -5.14 -8.91
CA ILE A 24 -1.34 -3.75 -8.67
C ILE A 24 -2.18 -3.23 -7.49
N PRO A 25 -1.54 -2.65 -6.47
CA PRO A 25 -2.29 -2.07 -5.36
C PRO A 25 -3.15 -0.91 -5.82
N SER A 26 -4.28 -0.72 -5.18
CA SER A 26 -5.13 0.43 -5.45
C SER A 26 -5.32 1.23 -4.18
N ILE A 27 -5.29 2.55 -4.32
CA ILE A 27 -5.49 3.48 -3.22
C ILE A 27 -6.65 4.38 -3.62
N THR A 28 -7.69 4.40 -2.80
CA THR A 28 -8.86 5.23 -3.06
C THR A 28 -9.10 6.14 -1.87
N GLY A 29 -9.72 7.28 -2.13
CA GLY A 29 -10.04 8.21 -1.06
C GLY A 29 -11.45 8.76 -1.22
N THR A 30 -12.11 8.97 -0.11
CA THR A 30 -13.43 9.58 -0.06
C THR A 30 -13.39 10.77 0.88
N TYR A 31 -13.82 11.92 0.39
CA TYR A 31 -13.84 13.14 1.19
C TYR A 31 -15.20 13.29 1.85
N ASN A 32 -15.20 13.66 3.14
CA ASN A 32 -16.42 13.91 3.87
C ASN A 32 -16.28 15.21 4.66
N ALA A 33 -16.95 16.24 4.18
CA ALA A 33 -16.85 17.58 4.77
C ALA A 33 -17.50 17.68 6.15
N THR A 34 -18.29 16.69 6.55
CA THR A 34 -18.95 16.71 7.85
C THR A 34 -18.05 16.21 8.98
N LEU A 35 -16.90 15.64 8.64
CA LEU A 35 -15.95 15.14 9.63
C LEU A 35 -14.92 16.21 9.99
N PRO A 36 -14.24 16.09 11.14
CA PRO A 36 -13.13 16.97 11.46
C PRO A 36 -12.08 16.94 10.36
N GLU A 37 -11.32 18.02 10.23
CA GLU A 37 -10.35 18.16 9.15
C GLU A 37 -9.36 16.99 9.12
N GLU A 38 -8.89 16.57 10.29
CA GLU A 38 -7.91 15.48 10.37
C GLU A 38 -8.45 14.15 9.87
N GLU A 39 -9.77 14.00 9.78
CA GLU A 39 -10.42 12.75 9.40
C GLU A 39 -11.27 12.93 8.16
N SER A 40 -11.13 14.06 7.47
CA SER A 40 -12.02 14.38 6.35
C SER A 40 -11.83 13.46 5.15
N TRP A 41 -10.67 12.87 4.99
CA TRP A 41 -10.41 11.92 3.92
C TRP A 41 -10.32 10.51 4.47
N LYS A 42 -11.15 9.63 3.96
CA LYS A 42 -11.08 8.20 4.29
C LYS A 42 -10.29 7.52 3.19
N ILE A 43 -9.16 6.94 3.56
CA ILE A 43 -8.23 6.32 2.61
C ILE A 43 -8.37 4.81 2.71
N GLN A 44 -8.53 4.16 1.56
CA GLN A 44 -8.61 2.70 1.51
C GLN A 44 -7.52 2.18 0.60
N VAL A 45 -6.81 1.16 1.07
CA VAL A 45 -5.75 0.52 0.31
C VAL A 45 -6.14 -0.94 0.11
N HIS A 46 -6.05 -1.40 -1.12
CA HIS A 46 -6.30 -2.79 -1.45
C HIS A 46 -5.10 -3.33 -2.21
N ILE A 47 -4.45 -4.34 -1.64
CA ILE A 47 -3.32 -5.02 -2.28
C ILE A 47 -3.78 -6.43 -2.58
N PRO A 48 -3.95 -6.80 -3.86
CA PRO A 48 -4.40 -8.14 -4.20
C PRO A 48 -3.42 -9.19 -3.72
N GLY A 49 -3.94 -10.36 -3.38
CA GLY A 49 -3.11 -11.46 -2.99
C GLY A 49 -2.59 -12.21 -4.21
N ARG A 50 -1.72 -13.18 -3.94
CA ARG A 50 -1.21 -14.05 -4.98
C ARG A 50 -2.23 -15.16 -5.26
N THR A 51 -2.51 -15.42 -6.53
CA THR A 51 -3.53 -16.39 -6.90
C THR A 51 -2.95 -17.78 -7.23
N PHE A 52 -1.64 -17.90 -7.32
CA PHE A 52 -0.99 -19.18 -7.55
C PHE A 52 -0.11 -19.55 -6.36
N VAL A 53 0.29 -20.79 -6.29
CA VAL A 53 1.02 -21.34 -5.14
C VAL A 53 2.37 -20.64 -4.98
N PRO A 54 2.69 -20.15 -3.77
CA PRO A 54 1.83 -20.14 -2.58
C PRO A 54 0.78 -19.03 -2.63
N VAL A 55 -0.47 -19.41 -2.43
CA VAL A 55 -1.58 -18.46 -2.44
C VAL A 55 -1.51 -17.56 -1.20
N THR A 56 -1.77 -16.29 -1.37
CA THR A 56 -1.81 -15.33 -0.26
C THR A 56 -3.10 -14.53 -0.29
N GLU A 57 -3.52 -14.07 0.88
CA GLU A 57 -4.74 -13.29 1.01
C GLU A 57 -4.50 -11.84 0.60
N PRO A 58 -5.53 -11.16 0.08
CA PRO A 58 -5.38 -9.73 -0.18
C PRO A 58 -5.25 -8.95 1.12
N ILE A 59 -4.55 -7.83 1.04
CA ILE A 59 -4.34 -6.95 2.18
C ILE A 59 -5.25 -5.74 2.00
N ARG A 60 -6.04 -5.42 3.02
CA ARG A 60 -6.93 -4.27 3.00
C ARG A 60 -6.66 -3.41 4.21
N LEU A 61 -6.49 -2.11 3.97
CA LEU A 61 -6.20 -1.13 5.02
C LEU A 61 -7.14 0.05 4.86
N VAL A 62 -7.58 0.61 5.98
CA VAL A 62 -8.44 1.79 5.99
C VAL A 62 -7.95 2.72 7.08
N PHE A 63 -7.81 4.00 6.74
CA PHE A 63 -7.44 5.01 7.74
C PHE A 63 -7.90 6.38 7.26
N GLU A 64 -7.79 7.39 8.13
CA GLU A 64 -8.19 8.75 7.82
C GLU A 64 -6.98 9.64 7.66
N ALA A 65 -7.14 10.71 6.87
CA ALA A 65 -6.09 11.69 6.64
C ALA A 65 -6.71 13.05 6.42
N PRO A 66 -5.97 14.14 6.69
CA PRO A 66 -6.50 15.49 6.48
C PRO A 66 -6.52 15.93 5.03
N THR A 67 -5.66 15.34 4.18
CA THR A 67 -5.64 15.68 2.75
C THR A 67 -5.43 14.41 1.94
N TRP A 68 -5.83 14.48 0.68
CA TRP A 68 -5.62 13.35 -0.22
C TRP A 68 -4.13 13.08 -0.47
N SER A 69 -3.36 14.16 -0.63
CA SER A 69 -1.93 14.04 -0.88
C SER A 69 -1.22 13.32 0.27
N LEU A 70 -1.49 13.74 1.50
CA LEU A 70 -0.91 13.08 2.67
C LEU A 70 -1.42 11.66 2.78
N GLY A 71 -2.71 11.45 2.50
CA GLY A 71 -3.29 10.11 2.56
C GLY A 71 -2.63 9.15 1.60
N LYS A 72 -2.35 9.58 0.36
CA LYS A 72 -1.66 8.74 -0.62
C LYS A 72 -0.26 8.36 -0.14
N SER A 73 0.46 9.34 0.38
CA SER A 73 1.83 9.12 0.84
C SER A 73 1.86 8.13 2.00
N MET A 74 0.97 8.33 2.96
CA MET A 74 0.86 7.42 4.10
C MET A 74 0.45 6.02 3.66
N ALA A 75 -0.49 5.94 2.71
CA ALA A 75 -0.98 4.66 2.23
C ALA A 75 0.15 3.84 1.59
N ALA A 76 0.97 4.48 0.75
CA ALA A 76 2.07 3.78 0.11
C ALA A 76 3.08 3.29 1.15
N HIS A 77 3.37 4.11 2.14
CA HIS A 77 4.32 3.77 3.18
C HIS A 77 3.81 2.60 4.04
N ILE A 78 2.54 2.66 4.44
CA ILE A 78 1.95 1.61 5.24
C ILE A 78 1.85 0.31 4.44
N ALA A 79 1.49 0.42 3.16
CA ALA A 79 1.39 -0.75 2.29
C ALA A 79 2.74 -1.44 2.16
N MET A 80 3.82 -0.67 2.01
CA MET A 80 5.17 -1.25 1.93
C MET A 80 5.51 -2.01 3.21
N GLY A 81 5.16 -1.45 4.36
CA GLY A 81 5.39 -2.13 5.63
C GLY A 81 4.64 -3.45 5.72
N ARG A 82 3.38 -3.46 5.29
CA ARG A 82 2.58 -4.68 5.35
C ARG A 82 3.11 -5.74 4.37
N ILE A 83 3.51 -5.32 3.18
CA ILE A 83 4.09 -6.25 2.22
C ILE A 83 5.38 -6.83 2.78
N GLY A 84 6.19 -6.01 3.42
CA GLY A 84 7.42 -6.49 4.03
C GLY A 84 7.17 -7.54 5.10
N GLU A 85 6.09 -7.39 5.88
CA GLU A 85 5.70 -8.38 6.88
C GLU A 85 5.21 -9.67 6.25
N VAL A 86 4.26 -9.55 5.33
CA VAL A 86 3.56 -10.71 4.77
C VAL A 86 4.48 -11.52 3.86
N TYR A 87 5.34 -10.84 3.11
CA TYR A 87 6.21 -11.49 2.13
C TYR A 87 7.67 -11.47 2.54
N ARG A 88 7.92 -11.48 3.85
CA ARG A 88 9.28 -11.38 4.38
C ARG A 88 10.22 -12.41 3.75
N ASN A 89 9.77 -13.65 3.65
CA ASN A 89 10.63 -14.72 3.12
C ASN A 89 10.88 -14.54 1.63
N ASP A 90 9.89 -14.00 0.89
CA ASP A 90 10.04 -13.78 -0.54
C ASP A 90 10.99 -12.63 -0.84
N LEU A 91 11.10 -11.66 0.07
CA LEU A 91 11.92 -10.48 -0.14
C LEU A 91 13.28 -10.57 0.52
N LYS A 92 13.48 -11.61 1.31
CA LYS A 92 14.73 -11.82 2.02
C LYS A 92 15.90 -11.92 1.03
N ASP A 93 16.97 -11.22 1.34
CA ASP A 93 18.19 -11.21 0.52
C ASP A 93 17.99 -10.60 -0.86
N THR A 94 16.95 -9.75 -1.02
CA THR A 94 16.74 -9.02 -2.25
C THR A 94 16.86 -7.53 -1.99
N ILE A 95 16.93 -6.75 -3.09
CA ILE A 95 16.96 -5.29 -2.95
C ILE A 95 15.65 -4.74 -2.43
N TYR A 96 14.60 -5.56 -2.40
CA TYR A 96 13.28 -5.14 -1.92
C TYR A 96 13.07 -5.45 -0.44
N GLN A 97 14.07 -6.00 0.23
CA GLN A 97 13.94 -6.31 1.65
C GLN A 97 13.67 -5.04 2.44
N ILE A 98 12.64 -5.08 3.29
CA ILE A 98 12.28 -3.96 4.12
C ILE A 98 12.79 -4.23 5.53
N CYS A 99 13.76 -3.44 5.96
CA CYS A 99 14.32 -3.58 7.28
C CYS A 99 13.40 -2.90 8.23
N GLY A 100 12.69 -3.64 8.90
CA GLY A 100 11.79 -3.05 9.78
C GLY A 100 12.34 -2.81 11.09
N ARG A 101 12.60 -2.66 10.95
CA ARG A 101 12.91 -2.75 11.67
C ARG A 101 12.42 -2.41 12.35
#